data_6dac18a952c3835f032ceeae9529338a
#
_entry.id   6dac18a952c3835f032ceeae9529338a
#
_cell.length_a   1.000
_cell.length_b   1.000
_cell.length_c   1.000
_cell.angle_alpha   90.00
_cell.angle_beta   90.00
_cell.angle_gamma   90.00
#
_symmetry.space_group_name_H-M   'P 1'
#
loop_
_entity.id
_entity.type
_entity.pdbx_description
1 polymer ?
#
loop_
_entity_poly.entity_id
_entity_poly.type
_entity_poly.pdbx_seq_one_letter_code
_entity_poly.pdbx_strand_id
1 'polypeptide(L)'
;MIYICIYYMRKVISFCVWGDSHIYNYGLYENALLLESIFPDWIMYVYYTKTANKEVIKTLKRMKNVECEYVNVPNHYKNTMLRFLAGFDINNDVVIFRDADSRLMKRDYYLVEDWLNNSDKDVHIIRDHPANKSRILAGLWGVRNKLLATSEHILKFWEFYQSPDSERWSLDELYLSKYIYPLVKDRTRIHAQFNRFEKWATDVPRYVISNGKKIDFPSRKQGFCGMTITYLPNASKKFNLEKTSYKKKRVK
;
A
#
# COMPACT_ATOMS: atom_id res chain seq x y z
N MET A 1 -33.15 -7.22 26.11
CA MET A 1 -32.02 -6.31 25.86
C MET A 1 -31.29 -6.83 24.63
N ILE A 2 -31.43 -6.17 23.49
CA ILE A 2 -30.75 -6.57 22.24
C ILE A 2 -29.37 -5.92 22.29
N TYR A 3 -28.31 -6.72 22.49
CA TYR A 3 -26.94 -6.22 22.34
C TYR A 3 -26.68 -6.09 20.84
N ILE A 4 -26.70 -4.86 20.34
CA ILE A 4 -26.19 -4.53 19.00
C ILE A 4 -24.67 -4.61 19.10
N CYS A 5 -24.10 -5.74 18.68
CA CYS A 5 -22.66 -5.83 18.49
C CYS A 5 -22.28 -4.94 17.29
N ILE A 6 -21.78 -3.75 17.56
CA ILE A 6 -21.25 -2.87 16.50
C ILE A 6 -19.96 -3.54 16.01
N TYR A 7 -20.05 -4.23 14.88
CA TYR A 7 -18.86 -4.76 14.21
C TYR A 7 -18.06 -3.60 13.62
N TYR A 8 -16.91 -3.33 14.19
CA TYR A 8 -16.00 -2.31 13.67
C TYR A 8 -15.09 -2.93 12.60
N MET A 9 -15.27 -2.51 11.35
CA MET A 9 -14.48 -2.99 10.20
C MET A 9 -13.01 -2.58 10.35
N ARG A 10 -12.10 -3.55 10.42
CA ARG A 10 -10.67 -3.31 10.51
C ARG A 10 -10.10 -3.02 9.11
N LYS A 11 -9.72 -1.75 8.88
CA LYS A 11 -9.15 -1.25 7.63
C LYS A 11 -7.65 -0.99 7.79
N VAL A 12 -6.83 -1.59 6.95
CA VAL A 12 -5.37 -1.59 7.07
C VAL A 12 -4.69 -1.05 5.81
N ILE A 13 -3.72 -0.15 6.00
CA ILE A 13 -2.76 0.24 4.96
C ILE A 13 -1.45 -0.48 5.26
N SER A 14 -1.10 -1.42 4.42
CA SER A 14 0.06 -2.28 4.64
C SER A 14 1.30 -1.76 3.92
N PHE A 15 2.38 -1.67 4.68
CA PHE A 15 3.72 -1.30 4.23
C PHE A 15 4.74 -2.37 4.65
N CYS A 16 5.91 -2.34 4.02
CA CYS A 16 7.07 -3.08 4.52
C CYS A 16 8.35 -2.25 4.42
N VAL A 17 9.32 -2.59 5.27
CA VAL A 17 10.64 -1.97 5.24
C VAL A 17 11.74 -2.96 5.62
N TRP A 18 12.84 -2.88 4.91
CA TRP A 18 14.06 -3.64 5.12
C TRP A 18 15.26 -2.80 4.70
N GLY A 19 16.45 -3.13 5.22
CA GLY A 19 17.63 -2.29 5.02
C GLY A 19 17.52 -0.92 5.71
N ASP A 20 18.56 -0.11 5.55
CA ASP A 20 18.75 1.18 6.20
C ASP A 20 18.46 2.39 5.29
N SER A 21 17.94 2.15 4.09
CA SER A 21 17.65 3.25 3.15
C SER A 21 16.73 4.30 3.78
N HIS A 22 17.20 5.53 3.79
CA HIS A 22 16.49 6.68 4.37
C HIS A 22 15.14 6.93 3.73
N ILE A 23 15.03 6.78 2.40
CA ILE A 23 13.80 7.04 1.66
C ILE A 23 12.66 6.16 2.17
N TYR A 24 12.92 4.87 2.37
CA TYR A 24 11.90 3.93 2.82
C TYR A 24 11.64 4.04 4.33
N ASN A 25 12.69 4.03 5.15
CA ASN A 25 12.53 4.07 6.60
C ASN A 25 11.83 5.36 7.06
N TYR A 26 12.35 6.52 6.67
CA TYR A 26 11.73 7.80 7.07
C TYR A 26 10.47 8.12 6.26
N GLY A 27 10.32 7.54 5.07
CA GLY A 27 9.07 7.60 4.32
C GLY A 27 7.88 7.01 5.07
N LEU A 28 8.10 5.93 5.85
CA LEU A 28 7.09 5.39 6.75
C LEU A 28 6.68 6.40 7.82
N TYR A 29 7.64 7.11 8.42
CA TYR A 29 7.33 8.13 9.42
C TYR A 29 6.50 9.29 8.81
N GLU A 30 6.85 9.75 7.60
CA GLU A 30 6.07 10.75 6.89
C GLU A 30 4.64 10.26 6.59
N ASN A 31 4.46 8.99 6.20
CA ASN A 31 3.15 8.40 5.98
C ASN A 31 2.33 8.26 7.27
N ALA A 32 2.97 7.90 8.37
CA ALA A 32 2.31 7.82 9.68
C ALA A 32 1.78 9.18 10.15
N LEU A 33 2.48 10.28 9.86
CA LEU A 33 1.99 11.64 10.14
C LEU A 33 0.80 12.05 9.27
N LEU A 34 0.71 11.51 8.05
CA LEU A 34 -0.39 11.80 7.13
C LEU A 34 -1.64 10.95 7.41
N LEU A 35 -1.48 9.82 8.10
CA LEU A 35 -2.51 8.80 8.26
C LEU A 35 -3.85 9.38 8.74
N GLU A 36 -3.87 10.07 9.87
CA GLU A 36 -5.11 10.58 10.48
C GLU A 36 -5.83 11.62 9.61
N SER A 37 -5.05 12.44 8.88
CA SER A 37 -5.61 13.50 8.03
C SER A 37 -6.08 13.02 6.66
N ILE A 38 -5.54 11.91 6.17
CA ILE A 38 -5.84 11.38 4.82
C ILE A 38 -6.73 10.15 4.88
N PHE A 39 -6.44 9.21 5.79
CA PHE A 39 -7.16 7.96 5.98
C PHE A 39 -7.64 7.84 7.44
N PRO A 40 -8.61 8.68 7.89
CA PRO A 40 -9.16 8.55 9.22
C PRO A 40 -9.74 7.14 9.41
N ASP A 41 -9.66 6.60 10.60
CA ASP A 41 -10.15 5.25 10.96
C ASP A 41 -9.42 4.07 10.28
N TRP A 42 -8.28 4.31 9.64
CA TRP A 42 -7.41 3.26 9.14
C TRP A 42 -6.23 3.02 10.07
N ILE A 43 -5.69 1.79 10.01
CA ILE A 43 -4.48 1.39 10.70
C ILE A 43 -3.34 1.30 9.69
N MET A 44 -2.22 1.93 10.00
CA MET A 44 -0.97 1.72 9.26
C MET A 44 -0.28 0.48 9.82
N TYR A 45 -0.11 -0.55 9.01
CA TYR A 45 0.56 -1.79 9.41
C TYR A 45 1.91 -1.91 8.71
N VAL A 46 2.98 -2.08 9.48
CA VAL A 46 4.35 -2.07 8.98
C VAL A 46 5.04 -3.38 9.27
N TYR A 47 5.29 -4.18 8.24
CA TYR A 47 6.19 -5.33 8.33
C TYR A 47 7.64 -4.87 8.22
N TYR A 48 8.49 -5.25 9.17
CA TYR A 48 9.87 -4.83 9.17
C TYR A 48 10.84 -5.98 9.47
N THR A 49 12.08 -5.90 8.95
CA THR A 49 13.13 -6.89 9.19
C THR A 49 14.19 -6.33 10.17
N LYS A 50 15.11 -7.19 10.58
CA LYS A 50 16.21 -6.84 11.50
C LYS A 50 17.05 -5.65 11.03
N THR A 51 17.11 -5.40 9.73
CA THR A 51 17.95 -4.35 9.13
C THR A 51 17.25 -2.99 8.98
N ALA A 52 15.96 -2.91 9.27
CA ALA A 52 15.22 -1.63 9.29
C ALA A 52 15.76 -0.70 10.38
N ASN A 53 15.62 0.60 10.17
CA ASN A 53 16.09 1.61 11.11
C ASN A 53 15.35 1.52 12.47
N LYS A 54 16.09 1.17 13.52
CA LYS A 54 15.54 0.90 14.85
C LYS A 54 14.85 2.10 15.49
N GLU A 55 15.38 3.31 15.31
CA GLU A 55 14.80 4.52 15.88
C GLU A 55 13.49 4.90 15.20
N VAL A 56 13.40 4.70 13.88
CA VAL A 56 12.16 4.88 13.13
C VAL A 56 11.11 3.88 13.62
N ILE A 57 11.43 2.59 13.67
CA ILE A 57 10.50 1.55 14.13
C ILE A 57 10.03 1.81 15.57
N LYS A 58 10.96 2.19 16.48
CA LYS A 58 10.62 2.55 17.85
C LYS A 58 9.67 3.75 17.92
N THR A 59 9.85 4.72 17.05
CA THR A 59 8.97 5.89 16.95
C THR A 59 7.59 5.50 16.44
N LEU A 60 7.51 4.73 15.35
CA LEU A 60 6.27 4.26 14.75
C LEU A 60 5.41 3.47 15.74
N LYS A 61 6.01 2.56 16.52
CA LYS A 61 5.32 1.76 17.55
C LYS A 61 4.64 2.59 18.66
N ARG A 62 4.99 3.87 18.78
CA ARG A 62 4.40 4.80 19.76
C ARG A 62 3.32 5.70 19.16
N MET A 63 3.15 5.65 17.85
CA MET A 63 2.17 6.47 17.16
C MET A 63 0.80 5.80 17.20
N LYS A 64 -0.24 6.62 17.35
CA LYS A 64 -1.62 6.15 17.30
C LYS A 64 -1.93 5.55 15.92
N ASN A 65 -2.70 4.46 15.91
CA ASN A 65 -3.12 3.76 14.69
C ASN A 65 -1.95 3.24 13.82
N VAL A 66 -0.78 3.00 14.42
CA VAL A 66 0.37 2.37 13.75
C VAL A 66 0.74 1.08 14.47
N GLU A 67 0.76 -0.01 13.73
CA GLU A 67 1.18 -1.33 14.21
C GLU A 67 2.43 -1.77 13.44
N CYS A 68 3.37 -2.42 14.11
CA CYS A 68 4.61 -2.87 13.51
C CYS A 68 4.91 -4.32 13.88
N GLU A 69 5.07 -5.18 12.88
CA GLU A 69 5.38 -6.59 13.03
C GLU A 69 6.78 -6.91 12.51
N TYR A 70 7.53 -7.62 13.34
CA TYR A 70 8.87 -8.10 12.97
C TYR A 70 8.78 -9.40 12.18
N VAL A 71 9.41 -9.44 11.01
CA VAL A 71 9.53 -10.64 10.19
C VAL A 71 10.99 -11.10 10.15
N ASN A 72 11.24 -12.30 10.66
CA ASN A 72 12.60 -12.86 10.73
C ASN A 72 12.99 -13.50 9.39
N VAL A 73 13.41 -12.67 8.45
CA VAL A 73 13.92 -13.10 7.13
C VAL A 73 15.24 -12.39 6.81
N PRO A 74 16.09 -12.97 5.94
CA PRO A 74 17.31 -12.32 5.47
C PRO A 74 17.04 -10.97 4.81
N ASN A 75 18.05 -10.08 4.81
CA ASN A 75 17.98 -8.81 4.11
C ASN A 75 18.06 -9.03 2.60
N HIS A 76 16.95 -8.83 1.91
CA HIS A 76 16.85 -9.06 0.48
C HIS A 76 15.76 -8.19 -0.16
N TYR A 77 15.89 -7.83 -1.44
CA TYR A 77 14.87 -7.01 -2.12
C TYR A 77 13.50 -7.71 -2.23
N LYS A 78 13.42 -9.05 -2.15
CA LYS A 78 12.16 -9.79 -2.09
C LYS A 78 11.30 -9.45 -0.86
N ASN A 79 11.89 -8.78 0.13
CA ASN A 79 11.14 -8.31 1.30
C ASN A 79 10.10 -7.23 0.96
N THR A 80 10.12 -6.66 -0.25
CA THR A 80 9.01 -5.82 -0.76
C THR A 80 7.67 -6.55 -0.73
N MET A 81 7.65 -7.88 -0.84
CA MET A 81 6.45 -8.71 -0.79
C MET A 81 5.85 -8.81 0.61
N LEU A 82 6.61 -8.57 1.69
CA LEU A 82 6.13 -8.75 3.06
C LEU A 82 4.87 -7.93 3.37
N ARG A 83 4.67 -6.79 2.69
CA ARG A 83 3.42 -6.02 2.83
C ARG A 83 2.18 -6.82 2.48
N PHE A 84 2.29 -7.86 1.64
CA PHE A 84 1.13 -8.67 1.24
C PHE A 84 0.62 -9.58 2.35
N LEU A 85 1.41 -9.83 3.40
CA LEU A 85 1.03 -10.64 4.55
C LEU A 85 -0.25 -10.14 5.22
N ALA A 86 -0.47 -8.83 5.25
CA ALA A 86 -1.70 -8.26 5.81
C ALA A 86 -2.98 -8.72 5.08
N GLY A 87 -2.88 -9.01 3.78
CA GLY A 87 -4.02 -9.50 2.98
C GLY A 87 -4.40 -10.95 3.27
N PHE A 88 -3.52 -11.69 3.94
CA PHE A 88 -3.77 -13.08 4.36
C PHE A 88 -4.26 -13.18 5.82
N ASP A 89 -4.24 -12.08 6.57
CA ASP A 89 -4.71 -12.06 7.95
C ASP A 89 -6.24 -11.96 8.00
N ILE A 90 -6.87 -12.97 8.58
CA ILE A 90 -8.33 -13.08 8.73
C ILE A 90 -8.93 -11.96 9.60
N ASN A 91 -8.12 -11.28 10.41
CA ASN A 91 -8.56 -10.18 11.25
C ASN A 91 -8.71 -8.86 10.46
N ASN A 92 -8.16 -8.76 9.26
CA ASN A 92 -8.25 -7.58 8.43
C ASN A 92 -9.44 -7.69 7.45
N ASP A 93 -10.38 -6.77 7.52
CA ASP A 93 -11.55 -6.75 6.64
C ASP A 93 -11.26 -6.06 5.30
N VAL A 94 -10.42 -5.02 5.32
CA VAL A 94 -9.95 -4.28 4.15
C VAL A 94 -8.46 -4.04 4.28
N VAL A 95 -7.72 -4.36 3.24
CA VAL A 95 -6.28 -4.08 3.17
C VAL A 95 -5.95 -3.38 1.87
N ILE A 96 -5.24 -2.26 1.95
CA ILE A 96 -4.58 -1.64 0.79
C ILE A 96 -3.07 -1.70 0.96
N PHE A 97 -2.35 -1.89 -0.15
CA PHE A 97 -0.90 -2.05 -0.15
C PHE A 97 -0.25 -0.82 -0.76
N ARG A 98 0.75 -0.26 -0.06
CA ARG A 98 1.42 0.97 -0.47
C ARG A 98 2.95 0.85 -0.33
N ASP A 99 3.66 1.65 -1.13
CA ASP A 99 5.11 1.75 -1.08
C ASP A 99 5.56 2.78 -0.04
N ALA A 100 6.59 2.47 0.72
CA ALA A 100 7.10 3.35 1.77
C ALA A 100 7.73 4.65 1.23
N ASP A 101 8.18 4.65 -0.04
CA ASP A 101 8.72 5.83 -0.71
C ASP A 101 7.66 6.71 -1.38
N SER A 102 6.41 6.27 -1.46
CA SER A 102 5.28 7.11 -1.84
C SER A 102 4.62 7.76 -0.62
N ARG A 103 3.69 8.68 -0.84
CA ARG A 103 2.94 9.33 0.25
C ARG A 103 1.46 9.07 0.10
N LEU A 104 0.81 8.84 1.24
CA LEU A 104 -0.64 8.85 1.34
C LEU A 104 -1.16 10.23 0.91
N MET A 105 -2.18 10.26 0.07
CA MET A 105 -2.75 11.50 -0.44
C MET A 105 -4.27 11.40 -0.58
N LYS A 106 -4.94 12.55 -0.56
CA LYS A 106 -6.40 12.62 -0.70
C LYS A 106 -6.91 11.98 -1.99
N ARG A 107 -6.12 12.05 -3.07
CA ARG A 107 -6.48 11.40 -4.33
C ARG A 107 -6.57 9.88 -4.17
N ASP A 108 -5.61 9.27 -3.47
CA ASP A 108 -5.62 7.84 -3.15
C ASP A 108 -6.82 7.47 -2.26
N TYR A 109 -7.04 8.22 -1.19
CA TYR A 109 -8.19 8.05 -0.31
C TYR A 109 -9.51 8.03 -1.06
N TYR A 110 -9.75 8.98 -1.97
CA TYR A 110 -11.01 9.06 -2.71
C TYR A 110 -11.21 7.89 -3.67
N LEU A 111 -10.14 7.35 -4.28
CA LEU A 111 -10.24 6.14 -5.12
C LEU A 111 -10.59 4.92 -4.29
N VAL A 112 -10.03 4.82 -3.08
CA VAL A 112 -10.34 3.74 -2.14
C VAL A 112 -11.78 3.85 -1.65
N GLU A 113 -12.24 5.05 -1.29
CA GLU A 113 -13.64 5.27 -0.86
C GLU A 113 -14.64 4.96 -1.98
N ASP A 114 -14.33 5.33 -3.25
CA ASP A 114 -15.18 4.95 -4.37
C ASP A 114 -15.29 3.42 -4.52
N TRP A 115 -14.17 2.72 -4.39
CA TRP A 115 -14.18 1.26 -4.40
C TRP A 115 -15.04 0.68 -3.27
N LEU A 116 -14.87 1.17 -2.04
CA LEU A 116 -15.56 0.63 -0.88
C LEU A 116 -17.06 0.90 -0.87
N ASN A 117 -17.48 2.10 -1.32
CA ASN A 117 -18.85 2.58 -1.21
C ASN A 117 -19.67 2.39 -2.50
N ASN A 118 -19.04 2.38 -3.66
CA ASN A 118 -19.71 2.39 -4.97
C ASN A 118 -19.41 1.14 -5.82
N SER A 119 -18.90 0.07 -5.21
CA SER A 119 -18.58 -1.16 -5.92
C SER A 119 -18.83 -2.39 -5.04
N ASP A 120 -19.27 -3.48 -5.67
CA ASP A 120 -19.39 -4.81 -5.06
C ASP A 120 -18.08 -5.64 -5.17
N LYS A 121 -17.07 -5.12 -5.86
CA LYS A 121 -15.83 -5.82 -6.19
C LYS A 121 -14.90 -5.96 -4.99
N ASP A 122 -14.31 -7.13 -4.82
CA ASP A 122 -13.46 -7.44 -3.67
C ASP A 122 -12.04 -6.90 -3.79
N VAL A 123 -11.60 -6.55 -4.99
CA VAL A 123 -10.24 -6.09 -5.24
C VAL A 123 -10.25 -4.72 -5.92
N HIS A 124 -9.36 -3.85 -5.47
CA HIS A 124 -9.13 -2.53 -6.03
C HIS A 124 -7.76 -2.44 -6.72
N ILE A 125 -7.71 -1.82 -7.89
CA ILE A 125 -6.47 -1.58 -8.64
C ILE A 125 -6.44 -0.14 -9.11
N ILE A 126 -5.30 0.53 -8.94
CA ILE A 126 -5.08 1.91 -9.38
C ILE A 126 -3.96 1.95 -10.42
N ARG A 127 -4.20 2.62 -11.56
CA ARG A 127 -3.21 2.92 -12.59
C ARG A 127 -3.32 4.40 -12.97
N ASP A 128 -2.70 5.24 -12.17
CA ASP A 128 -2.85 6.71 -12.22
C ASP A 128 -1.71 7.43 -12.94
N HIS A 129 -0.76 6.70 -13.52
CA HIS A 129 0.38 7.28 -14.23
C HIS A 129 0.69 6.49 -15.53
N PRO A 130 1.17 7.16 -16.60
CA PRO A 130 1.52 6.48 -17.86
C PRO A 130 2.56 5.38 -17.72
N ALA A 131 3.46 5.49 -16.73
CA ALA A 131 4.46 4.47 -16.42
C ALA A 131 3.90 3.23 -15.69
N ASN A 132 2.63 3.27 -15.23
CA ASN A 132 1.98 2.11 -14.61
C ASN A 132 1.58 1.09 -15.68
N LYS A 133 2.54 0.30 -16.15
CA LYS A 133 2.38 -0.65 -17.26
C LYS A 133 1.96 -2.06 -16.84
N SER A 134 2.00 -2.37 -15.56
CA SER A 134 1.55 -3.65 -15.02
C SER A 134 0.04 -3.68 -14.83
N ARG A 135 -0.59 -4.85 -14.98
CA ARG A 135 -2.04 -5.02 -14.73
C ARG A 135 -2.39 -4.74 -13.28
N ILE A 136 -1.53 -5.15 -12.36
CA ILE A 136 -1.61 -4.92 -10.93
C ILE A 136 -0.25 -4.47 -10.41
N LEU A 137 -0.21 -3.34 -9.73
CA LEU A 137 1.00 -2.72 -9.21
C LEU A 137 1.14 -3.01 -7.73
N ALA A 138 2.33 -3.39 -7.30
CA ALA A 138 2.57 -3.87 -5.94
C ALA A 138 2.20 -2.86 -4.83
N GLY A 139 2.34 -1.56 -5.09
CA GLY A 139 1.99 -0.48 -4.15
C GLY A 139 0.65 0.21 -4.45
N LEU A 140 -0.18 -0.29 -5.38
CA LEU A 140 -1.39 0.41 -5.83
C LEU A 140 -2.59 -0.54 -6.01
N TRP A 141 -2.80 -1.42 -5.04
CA TRP A 141 -3.96 -2.30 -5.02
C TRP A 141 -4.48 -2.51 -3.59
N GLY A 142 -5.62 -3.18 -3.49
CA GLY A 142 -6.22 -3.54 -2.21
C GLY A 142 -7.18 -4.72 -2.35
N VAL A 143 -7.53 -5.31 -1.21
CA VAL A 143 -8.45 -6.44 -1.10
C VAL A 143 -9.38 -6.26 0.09
N ARG A 144 -10.63 -6.73 -0.01
CA ARG A 144 -11.59 -6.77 1.08
C ARG A 144 -12.26 -8.15 1.18
N ASN A 145 -13.15 -8.29 2.17
CA ASN A 145 -13.94 -9.49 2.38
C ASN A 145 -13.09 -10.76 2.63
N LYS A 146 -11.87 -10.57 3.16
CA LYS A 146 -10.97 -11.68 3.52
C LYS A 146 -10.68 -12.63 2.34
N LEU A 147 -10.78 -12.12 1.11
CA LEU A 147 -10.66 -12.89 -0.13
C LEU A 147 -9.40 -13.75 -0.20
N LEU A 148 -8.29 -13.24 0.33
CA LEU A 148 -6.99 -13.93 0.31
C LEU A 148 -6.62 -14.57 1.66
N ALA A 149 -7.47 -14.44 2.68
CA ALA A 149 -7.20 -14.94 4.04
C ALA A 149 -7.44 -16.46 4.16
N THR A 150 -6.74 -17.25 3.36
CA THR A 150 -6.78 -18.71 3.37
C THR A 150 -5.40 -19.30 3.54
N SER A 151 -5.31 -20.49 4.14
CA SER A 151 -4.06 -21.24 4.29
C SER A 151 -3.39 -21.50 2.94
N GLU A 152 -4.15 -21.75 1.89
CA GLU A 152 -3.63 -21.99 0.55
C GLU A 152 -2.88 -20.76 -0.01
N HIS A 153 -3.45 -19.56 0.13
CA HIS A 153 -2.80 -18.34 -0.35
C HIS A 153 -1.52 -18.00 0.43
N ILE A 154 -1.52 -18.22 1.75
CA ILE A 154 -0.33 -18.04 2.59
C ILE A 154 0.77 -19.03 2.18
N LEU A 155 0.44 -20.29 1.97
CA LEU A 155 1.41 -21.31 1.53
C LEU A 155 2.00 -20.94 0.17
N LYS A 156 1.18 -20.63 -0.82
CA LYS A 156 1.62 -20.19 -2.15
C LYS A 156 2.50 -18.94 -2.09
N PHE A 157 2.22 -18.01 -1.18
CA PHE A 157 3.07 -16.83 -0.97
C PHE A 157 4.46 -17.25 -0.50
N TRP A 158 4.58 -18.09 0.53
CA TRP A 158 5.86 -18.50 1.06
C TRP A 158 6.62 -19.43 0.10
N GLU A 159 5.95 -20.31 -0.63
CA GLU A 159 6.54 -21.10 -1.70
C GLU A 159 7.18 -20.22 -2.77
N PHE A 160 6.47 -19.21 -3.26
CA PHE A 160 7.03 -18.25 -4.22
C PHE A 160 8.16 -17.43 -3.62
N TYR A 161 8.01 -16.93 -2.40
CA TYR A 161 9.04 -16.16 -1.71
C TYR A 161 10.36 -16.92 -1.56
N GLN A 162 10.31 -18.24 -1.41
CA GLN A 162 11.47 -19.14 -1.31
C GLN A 162 11.97 -19.66 -2.67
N SER A 163 11.19 -19.49 -3.72
CA SER A 163 11.53 -20.01 -5.05
C SER A 163 12.65 -19.21 -5.73
N PRO A 164 13.36 -19.78 -6.72
CA PRO A 164 14.31 -19.06 -7.55
C PRO A 164 13.69 -17.88 -8.33
N ASP A 165 12.40 -17.94 -8.64
CA ASP A 165 11.67 -16.85 -9.30
C ASP A 165 11.68 -15.57 -8.46
N SER A 166 11.81 -15.67 -7.13
CA SER A 166 11.89 -14.54 -6.22
C SER A 166 13.25 -13.83 -6.23
N GLU A 167 14.23 -14.31 -6.95
CA GLU A 167 15.55 -13.71 -7.12
C GLU A 167 15.60 -12.68 -8.28
N ARG A 168 14.45 -12.17 -8.72
CA ARG A 168 14.33 -11.21 -9.83
C ARG A 168 13.93 -9.84 -9.34
N TRP A 169 14.38 -8.81 -10.04
CA TRP A 169 13.84 -7.45 -9.84
C TRP A 169 12.35 -7.39 -10.19
N SER A 170 11.57 -6.59 -9.47
CA SER A 170 10.10 -6.49 -9.60
C SER A 170 9.36 -7.81 -9.36
N LEU A 171 9.88 -8.63 -8.47
CA LEU A 171 9.32 -9.94 -8.14
C LEU A 171 7.93 -9.86 -7.48
N ASP A 172 7.65 -8.78 -6.76
CA ASP A 172 6.34 -8.50 -6.18
C ASP A 172 5.27 -8.31 -7.27
N GLU A 173 5.57 -7.59 -8.35
CA GLU A 173 4.68 -7.49 -9.51
C GLU A 173 4.58 -8.83 -10.28
N LEU A 174 5.67 -9.61 -10.34
CA LEU A 174 5.65 -10.96 -10.93
C LEU A 174 4.70 -11.88 -10.15
N TYR A 175 4.81 -11.89 -8.82
CA TYR A 175 3.90 -12.65 -7.95
C TYR A 175 2.44 -12.24 -8.18
N LEU A 176 2.17 -10.96 -8.18
CA LEU A 176 0.82 -10.43 -8.39
C LEU A 176 0.28 -10.82 -9.77
N SER A 177 1.08 -10.70 -10.82
CA SER A 177 0.62 -11.00 -12.19
C SER A 177 0.44 -12.50 -12.44
N LYS A 178 1.27 -13.35 -11.81
CA LYS A 178 1.26 -14.81 -12.02
C LYS A 178 0.22 -15.52 -11.14
N TYR A 179 0.07 -15.08 -9.87
CA TYR A 179 -0.73 -15.79 -8.88
C TYR A 179 -1.98 -15.05 -8.42
N ILE A 180 -1.94 -13.74 -8.28
CA ILE A 180 -3.07 -12.97 -7.73
C ILE A 180 -4.01 -12.48 -8.85
N TYR A 181 -3.49 -11.80 -9.87
CA TYR A 181 -4.34 -11.20 -10.89
C TYR A 181 -5.23 -12.21 -11.62
N PRO A 182 -4.77 -13.40 -12.05
CA PRO A 182 -5.63 -14.40 -12.70
C PRO A 182 -6.79 -14.86 -11.80
N LEU A 183 -6.57 -14.91 -10.50
CA LEU A 183 -7.56 -15.32 -9.50
C LEU A 183 -8.64 -14.25 -9.28
N VAL A 184 -8.27 -12.97 -9.36
CA VAL A 184 -9.13 -11.86 -8.92
C VAL A 184 -9.65 -10.98 -10.05
N LYS A 185 -9.20 -11.14 -11.29
CA LYS A 185 -9.46 -10.22 -12.41
C LYS A 185 -10.94 -9.83 -12.59
N ASP A 186 -11.86 -10.80 -12.45
CA ASP A 186 -13.29 -10.59 -12.63
C ASP A 186 -13.98 -9.96 -11.38
N ARG A 187 -13.23 -9.83 -10.28
CA ARG A 187 -13.65 -9.27 -9.00
C ARG A 187 -12.99 -7.93 -8.71
N THR A 188 -12.55 -7.19 -9.76
CA THR A 188 -11.79 -5.96 -9.59
C THR A 188 -12.59 -4.70 -9.90
N ARG A 189 -12.50 -3.69 -9.02
CA ARG A 189 -12.74 -2.27 -9.33
C ARG A 189 -11.42 -1.66 -9.76
N ILE A 190 -11.34 -1.15 -10.99
CA ILE A 190 -10.11 -0.64 -11.57
C ILE A 190 -10.28 0.84 -11.89
N HIS A 191 -9.46 1.69 -11.26
CA HIS A 191 -9.32 3.09 -11.61
C HIS A 191 -8.08 3.28 -12.49
N ALA A 192 -8.26 3.46 -13.77
CA ALA A 192 -7.18 3.62 -14.73
C ALA A 192 -7.31 4.90 -15.53
N GLN A 193 -6.49 5.91 -15.21
CA GLN A 193 -6.34 7.09 -16.06
C GLN A 193 -5.56 6.76 -17.35
N PHE A 194 -4.68 5.75 -17.26
CA PHE A 194 -3.84 5.25 -18.36
C PHE A 194 -3.81 3.72 -18.31
N ASN A 195 -3.33 3.10 -19.42
CA ASN A 195 -3.08 1.66 -19.51
C ASN A 195 -4.32 0.84 -19.09
N ARG A 196 -5.41 1.02 -19.82
CA ARG A 196 -6.65 0.28 -19.64
C ARG A 196 -6.54 -1.07 -20.35
N PHE A 197 -6.19 -2.10 -19.59
CA PHE A 197 -6.10 -3.46 -20.12
C PHE A 197 -7.45 -4.18 -20.12
N GLU A 198 -8.36 -3.76 -19.25
CA GLU A 198 -9.68 -4.35 -19.05
C GLU A 198 -10.77 -3.42 -19.55
N LYS A 199 -11.77 -4.00 -20.23
CA LYS A 199 -12.91 -3.24 -20.79
C LYS A 199 -13.76 -2.55 -19.71
N TRP A 200 -13.76 -3.08 -18.48
CA TRP A 200 -14.49 -2.53 -17.33
C TRP A 200 -13.68 -1.56 -16.47
N ALA A 201 -12.43 -1.30 -16.83
CA ALA A 201 -11.66 -0.27 -16.15
C ALA A 201 -12.33 1.10 -16.29
N THR A 202 -12.49 1.81 -15.18
CA THR A 202 -13.12 3.13 -15.11
C THR A 202 -12.07 4.24 -15.11
N ASP A 203 -12.47 5.41 -15.57
CA ASP A 203 -11.64 6.61 -15.42
C ASP A 203 -11.50 6.97 -13.95
N VAL A 204 -10.41 7.65 -13.64
CA VAL A 204 -10.29 8.31 -12.35
C VAL A 204 -11.33 9.43 -12.29
N PRO A 205 -12.25 9.44 -11.30
CA PRO A 205 -13.35 10.39 -11.27
C PRO A 205 -12.85 11.83 -11.09
N ARG A 206 -13.62 12.79 -11.56
CA ARG A 206 -13.33 14.23 -11.38
C ARG A 206 -13.73 14.73 -9.99
N TYR A 207 -14.66 14.05 -9.34
CA TYR A 207 -15.14 14.34 -8.00
C TYR A 207 -15.70 13.07 -7.35
N VAL A 208 -15.81 13.11 -6.04
CA VAL A 208 -16.53 12.10 -5.25
C VAL A 208 -17.65 12.77 -4.49
N ILE A 209 -18.69 12.01 -4.12
CA ILE A 209 -19.73 12.45 -3.18
C ILE A 209 -19.43 11.81 -1.83
N SER A 210 -19.18 12.63 -0.84
CA SER A 210 -18.98 12.19 0.54
C SER A 210 -19.94 12.96 1.46
N ASN A 211 -20.74 12.24 2.24
CA ASN A 211 -21.76 12.83 3.12
C ASN A 211 -22.67 13.85 2.40
N GLY A 212 -23.11 13.52 1.18
CA GLY A 212 -23.96 14.38 0.36
C GLY A 212 -23.28 15.62 -0.23
N LYS A 213 -21.99 15.82 0.01
CA LYS A 213 -21.23 16.95 -0.53
C LYS A 213 -20.34 16.50 -1.70
N LYS A 214 -20.34 17.30 -2.77
CA LYS A 214 -19.40 17.13 -3.86
C LYS A 214 -18.00 17.58 -3.41
N ILE A 215 -17.02 16.68 -3.51
CA ILE A 215 -15.61 16.96 -3.25
C ILE A 215 -14.86 16.76 -4.55
N ASP A 216 -14.26 17.83 -5.07
CA ASP A 216 -13.49 17.75 -6.30
C ASP A 216 -12.22 16.93 -6.10
N PHE A 217 -11.98 16.05 -7.05
CA PHE A 217 -10.84 15.14 -7.02
C PHE A 217 -9.54 15.93 -7.25
N PRO A 218 -8.51 15.77 -6.42
CA PRO A 218 -7.24 16.47 -6.59
C PRO A 218 -6.68 16.22 -8.00
N SER A 219 -6.23 17.28 -8.66
CA SER A 219 -5.65 17.15 -10.00
C SER A 219 -4.32 16.40 -9.94
N ARG A 220 -3.94 15.75 -11.05
CA ARG A 220 -2.65 15.06 -11.15
C ARG A 220 -1.44 16.01 -11.08
N LYS A 221 -1.64 17.31 -11.32
CA LYS A 221 -0.62 18.33 -11.10
C LYS A 221 -0.22 18.43 -9.63
N GLN A 222 -1.09 18.03 -8.72
CA GLN A 222 -0.84 17.96 -7.27
C GLN A 222 -0.20 16.63 -6.83
N GLY A 223 0.04 15.72 -7.77
CA GLY A 223 0.62 14.40 -7.55
C GLY A 223 -0.28 13.28 -8.10
N PHE A 224 0.26 12.10 -8.22
CA PHE A 224 -0.44 10.87 -8.62
C PHE A 224 -0.18 9.75 -7.60
N CYS A 225 -1.10 8.81 -7.50
CA CYS A 225 -0.95 7.68 -6.57
C CYS A 225 0.31 6.87 -6.90
N GLY A 226 1.11 6.56 -5.87
CA GLY A 226 2.37 5.84 -6.04
C GLY A 226 3.55 6.69 -6.50
N MET A 227 3.43 8.02 -6.48
CA MET A 227 4.56 8.91 -6.81
C MET A 227 5.65 8.80 -5.73
N THR A 228 6.85 8.43 -6.14
CA THR A 228 8.02 8.38 -5.23
C THR A 228 8.39 9.78 -4.76
N ILE A 229 8.47 9.96 -3.44
CA ILE A 229 8.82 11.22 -2.77
C ILE A 229 10.13 11.01 -2.00
N THR A 230 11.15 11.74 -2.40
CA THR A 230 12.47 11.71 -1.75
C THR A 230 12.66 12.80 -0.69
N TYR A 231 11.75 13.76 -0.63
CA TYR A 231 11.76 14.84 0.35
C TYR A 231 11.12 14.40 1.67
N LEU A 232 11.82 14.58 2.79
CA LEU A 232 11.50 14.07 4.11
C LEU A 232 11.53 15.19 5.18
N PRO A 233 10.66 16.22 5.10
CA PRO A 233 10.79 17.42 5.93
C PRO A 233 10.60 17.15 7.43
N ASN A 234 9.62 16.35 7.79
CA ASN A 234 9.30 16.04 9.18
C ASN A 234 10.30 15.05 9.77
N ALA A 235 10.67 14.02 9.00
CA ALA A 235 11.67 13.05 9.42
C ALA A 235 13.04 13.70 9.57
N SER A 236 13.46 14.58 8.64
CA SER A 236 14.73 15.30 8.74
C SER A 236 14.79 16.14 10.01
N LYS A 237 13.71 16.82 10.38
CA LYS A 237 13.60 17.58 11.62
C LYS A 237 13.59 16.68 12.86
N LYS A 238 12.82 15.59 12.84
CA LYS A 238 12.66 14.68 14.00
C LYS A 238 13.92 13.90 14.32
N PHE A 239 14.64 13.42 13.29
CA PHE A 239 15.78 12.51 13.44
C PHE A 239 17.13 13.21 13.16
N ASN A 240 17.16 14.55 13.10
CA ASN A 240 18.36 15.36 12.85
C ASN A 240 19.15 14.88 11.61
N LEU A 241 18.43 14.56 10.52
CA LEU A 241 19.07 14.13 9.28
C LEU A 241 19.71 15.34 8.60
N GLU A 242 20.98 15.23 8.23
CA GLU A 242 21.60 16.23 7.37
C GLU A 242 20.83 16.37 6.06
N LYS A 243 20.79 17.58 5.48
CA LYS A 243 20.19 17.86 4.17
C LYS A 243 20.99 17.15 3.07
N THR A 244 20.87 15.83 3.00
CA THR A 244 21.48 15.05 1.93
C THR A 244 20.70 15.29 0.64
N SER A 245 21.32 16.03 -0.27
CA SER A 245 20.87 16.15 -1.66
C SER A 245 21.01 14.77 -2.31
N TYR A 246 19.93 14.01 -2.39
CA TYR A 246 19.91 12.72 -3.10
C TYR A 246 20.03 12.99 -4.61
N LYS A 247 21.25 13.02 -5.11
CA LYS A 247 21.50 12.86 -6.56
C LYS A 247 21.07 11.43 -6.92
N LYS A 248 20.08 11.30 -7.81
CA LYS A 248 19.74 10.03 -8.45
C LYS A 248 21.03 9.40 -9.02
N LYS A 249 21.56 8.37 -8.38
CA LYS A 249 22.50 7.46 -9.07
C LYS A 249 21.66 6.74 -10.13
N ARG A 250 21.78 7.15 -11.39
CA ARG A 250 21.35 6.33 -12.52
C ARG A 250 22.19 5.06 -12.46
N VAL A 251 21.58 3.95 -12.12
CA VAL A 251 22.15 2.63 -12.36
C VAL A 251 22.14 2.48 -13.89
N LYS A 252 23.34 2.38 -14.47
CA LYS A 252 23.53 2.02 -15.88
C LYS A 252 23.18 0.55 -16.08
#